data_1ba2d63d91508886ec018b4fb3971851
#
_entry.id   1ba2d63d91508886ec018b4fb3971851
#
_cell.length_a   1.000
_cell.length_b   1.000
_cell.length_c   1.000
_cell.angle_alpha   90.00
_cell.angle_beta   90.00
_cell.angle_gamma   90.00
#
_symmetry.space_group_name_H-M   'P 1'
#
loop_
_entity.id
_entity.type
_entity.pdbx_description
1 polymer ?
#
loop_
_entity_poly.entity_id
_entity_poly.type
_entity_poly.pdbx_seq_one_letter_code
_entity_poly.pdbx_strand_id
1 'polypeptide(L)'
;RYAGSDLRINECTLPADGSYASFAFEEGVTLEELMDKALFQDDTEEFERLFDRYLQLISYGEDSDVTDYDLIFANILVKDDRFTVIDYEWTMEEKISTKESAFRAIYCYILEEERRNKLDLDRIMNKLHITQQEAEEYRSREEAFQKKVTGKHKSMGEIRAGIGTYCIDVKKLAKGHLQKILDERIQVYRDFGEGFSEQNSEYLPDVYADEDTIEVDIPFDGNVRALRVDPADRSCIVRMEEVLLNGSRVQLSD
;
A
#
# COMPACT_ATOMS: atom_id res chain seq x y z
N ARG A 1 -17.62 -14.07 26.57
CA ARG A 1 -17.34 -15.20 25.69
C ARG A 1 -15.94 -15.77 25.92
N TYR A 2 -14.91 -14.97 25.85
CA TYR A 2 -13.52 -15.45 25.84
C TYR A 2 -12.86 -15.57 27.24
N ALA A 3 -13.58 -15.36 28.32
CA ALA A 3 -13.03 -15.47 29.67
C ALA A 3 -12.50 -16.90 29.95
N GLY A 4 -11.22 -17.01 30.28
CA GLY A 4 -10.53 -18.28 30.47
C GLY A 4 -9.90 -18.89 29.20
N SER A 5 -10.01 -18.24 28.04
CA SER A 5 -9.23 -18.59 26.84
C SER A 5 -7.87 -17.90 26.84
N ASP A 6 -7.02 -18.29 25.89
CA ASP A 6 -5.73 -17.62 25.63
C ASP A 6 -5.89 -16.29 24.84
N LEU A 7 -7.12 -15.99 24.40
CA LEU A 7 -7.43 -14.76 23.69
C LEU A 7 -7.61 -13.62 24.69
N ARG A 8 -6.83 -12.56 24.52
CA ARG A 8 -6.98 -11.32 25.27
C ARG A 8 -7.81 -10.34 24.48
N ILE A 9 -8.46 -9.43 25.18
CA ILE A 9 -9.14 -8.28 24.59
C ILE A 9 -8.41 -7.04 25.09
N ASN A 10 -8.07 -6.14 24.19
CA ASN A 10 -7.49 -4.85 24.54
C ASN A 10 -8.48 -4.10 25.46
N GLU A 11 -8.02 -3.68 26.63
CA GLU A 11 -8.89 -3.05 27.61
C GLU A 11 -9.26 -1.63 27.18
N CYS A 12 -10.57 -1.38 27.17
CA CYS A 12 -11.14 -0.06 26.96
C CYS A 12 -11.54 0.58 28.29
N THR A 13 -11.12 1.79 28.51
CA THR A 13 -11.54 2.61 29.67
C THR A 13 -12.41 3.76 29.18
N LEU A 14 -13.62 3.86 29.76
CA LEU A 14 -14.56 4.93 29.48
C LEU A 14 -14.69 5.81 30.74
N PRO A 15 -14.54 7.13 30.66
CA PRO A 15 -14.86 8.03 31.75
C PRO A 15 -16.38 8.06 31.99
N ALA A 16 -16.79 8.45 33.19
CA ALA A 16 -18.20 8.44 33.59
C ALA A 16 -19.10 9.35 32.72
N ASP A 17 -18.54 10.36 32.08
CA ASP A 17 -19.24 11.28 31.18
C ASP A 17 -19.27 10.80 29.71
N GLY A 18 -18.61 9.66 29.40
CA GLY A 18 -18.57 9.11 28.05
C GLY A 18 -17.90 9.99 26.99
N SER A 19 -17.10 10.97 27.39
CA SER A 19 -16.52 11.98 26.49
C SER A 19 -15.44 11.41 25.55
N TYR A 20 -14.80 10.30 25.92
CA TYR A 20 -13.81 9.60 25.10
C TYR A 20 -13.70 8.12 25.49
N ALA A 21 -13.10 7.32 24.62
CA ALA A 21 -12.67 5.96 24.91
C ALA A 21 -11.13 5.92 24.89
N SER A 22 -10.52 5.27 25.87
CA SER A 22 -9.08 5.09 25.97
C SER A 22 -8.73 3.61 25.94
N PHE A 23 -7.84 3.24 25.04
CA PHE A 23 -7.32 1.90 24.88
C PHE A 23 -5.84 1.87 25.28
N ALA A 24 -5.42 0.80 25.94
CA ALA A 24 -4.00 0.57 26.15
C ALA A 24 -3.30 0.36 24.80
N PHE A 25 -2.12 0.93 24.64
CA PHE A 25 -1.32 0.63 23.45
C PHE A 25 -0.79 -0.81 23.56
N GLU A 26 -1.12 -1.64 22.59
CA GLU A 26 -0.66 -3.02 22.49
C GLU A 26 0.42 -3.13 21.41
N GLU A 27 1.55 -3.73 21.77
CA GLU A 27 2.62 -4.02 20.83
C GLU A 27 2.40 -5.40 20.21
N GLY A 28 2.74 -5.55 18.94
CA GLY A 28 2.66 -6.81 18.22
C GLY A 28 2.63 -6.62 16.72
N VAL A 29 2.58 -7.72 16.00
CA VAL A 29 2.27 -7.75 14.57
C VAL A 29 0.88 -8.31 14.40
N THR A 30 0.15 -7.91 13.36
CA THR A 30 -1.17 -8.48 13.13
C THR A 30 -1.07 -9.94 12.71
N LEU A 31 -2.09 -10.73 13.03
CA LEU A 31 -2.17 -12.10 12.53
C LEU A 31 -2.19 -12.10 11.01
N GLU A 32 -2.80 -11.09 10.40
CA GLU A 32 -2.80 -10.87 8.95
C GLU A 32 -1.39 -10.76 8.38
N GLU A 33 -0.53 -9.92 8.98
CA GLU A 33 0.87 -9.79 8.55
C GLU A 33 1.66 -11.10 8.65
N LEU A 34 1.41 -11.90 9.70
CA LEU A 34 2.03 -13.21 9.83
C LEU A 34 1.54 -14.20 8.76
N MET A 35 0.23 -14.18 8.47
CA MET A 35 -0.35 -15.02 7.42
C MET A 35 0.14 -14.59 6.03
N ASP A 36 0.26 -13.29 5.78
CA ASP A 36 0.86 -12.77 4.55
C ASP A 36 2.30 -13.23 4.37
N LYS A 37 3.09 -13.15 5.44
CA LYS A 37 4.47 -13.63 5.39
C LYS A 37 4.54 -15.11 5.04
N ALA A 38 3.74 -15.95 5.69
CA ALA A 38 3.69 -17.38 5.39
C ALA A 38 3.21 -17.64 3.94
N LEU A 39 2.11 -16.98 3.55
CA LEU A 39 1.53 -17.13 2.22
C LEU A 39 2.52 -16.70 1.12
N PHE A 40 3.19 -15.55 1.25
CA PHE A 40 4.07 -15.02 0.21
C PHE A 40 5.43 -15.72 0.15
N GLN A 41 5.81 -16.44 1.21
CA GLN A 41 6.98 -17.32 1.23
C GLN A 41 6.64 -18.77 0.82
N ASP A 42 5.38 -19.05 0.43
CA ASP A 42 4.87 -20.38 0.11
C ASP A 42 5.03 -21.39 1.28
N ASP A 43 5.07 -20.87 2.52
CA ASP A 43 5.13 -21.67 3.76
C ASP A 43 3.71 -22.09 4.16
N THR A 44 3.23 -23.14 3.52
CA THR A 44 1.88 -23.66 3.74
C THR A 44 1.70 -24.22 5.15
N GLU A 45 2.76 -24.78 5.75
CA GLU A 45 2.69 -25.36 7.10
C GLU A 45 2.48 -24.26 8.15
N GLU A 46 3.22 -23.17 8.04
CA GLU A 46 3.07 -22.04 8.96
C GLU A 46 1.71 -21.34 8.78
N PHE A 47 1.27 -21.16 7.52
CA PHE A 47 -0.06 -20.60 7.25
C PHE A 47 -1.16 -21.45 7.92
N GLU A 48 -1.12 -22.78 7.75
CA GLU A 48 -2.09 -23.67 8.37
C GLU A 48 -2.00 -23.68 9.90
N ARG A 49 -0.80 -23.62 10.46
CA ARG A 49 -0.60 -23.52 11.91
C ARG A 49 -1.23 -22.26 12.49
N LEU A 50 -1.02 -21.12 11.85
CA LEU A 50 -1.62 -19.84 12.26
C LEU A 50 -3.14 -19.88 12.14
N PHE A 51 -3.65 -20.44 11.04
CA PHE A 51 -5.09 -20.57 10.82
C PHE A 51 -5.74 -21.52 11.83
N ASP A 52 -5.12 -22.66 12.11
CA ASP A 52 -5.62 -23.61 13.13
C ASP A 52 -5.65 -22.98 14.53
N ARG A 53 -4.63 -22.20 14.85
CA ARG A 53 -4.61 -21.46 16.11
C ARG A 53 -5.74 -20.43 16.18
N TYR A 54 -5.97 -19.70 15.10
CA TYR A 54 -7.11 -18.79 14.99
C TYR A 54 -8.44 -19.54 15.19
N LEU A 55 -8.65 -20.65 14.50
CA LEU A 55 -9.86 -21.47 14.65
C LEU A 55 -10.08 -21.92 16.10
N GLN A 56 -9.03 -22.35 16.78
CA GLN A 56 -9.09 -22.72 18.18
C GLN A 56 -9.55 -21.57 19.06
N LEU A 57 -9.06 -20.36 18.81
CA LEU A 57 -9.42 -19.17 19.58
C LEU A 57 -10.88 -18.77 19.36
N ILE A 58 -11.35 -18.69 18.11
CA ILE A 58 -12.72 -18.26 17.81
C ILE A 58 -13.78 -19.30 18.19
N SER A 59 -13.42 -20.59 18.27
CA SER A 59 -14.32 -21.65 18.71
C SER A 59 -14.61 -21.60 20.21
N TYR A 60 -13.79 -20.86 20.97
CA TYR A 60 -14.01 -20.77 22.41
C TYR A 60 -15.31 -20.03 22.72
N GLY A 61 -16.14 -20.66 23.54
CA GLY A 61 -17.45 -20.12 23.90
C GLY A 61 -18.41 -19.97 22.71
N GLU A 62 -18.35 -20.87 21.72
CA GLU A 62 -19.22 -20.86 20.54
C GLU A 62 -20.73 -20.88 20.88
N ASP A 63 -21.08 -21.38 22.05
CA ASP A 63 -22.46 -21.37 22.53
C ASP A 63 -22.91 -20.02 23.14
N SER A 64 -22.02 -19.04 23.20
CA SER A 64 -22.37 -17.70 23.68
C SER A 64 -23.32 -16.98 22.71
N ASP A 65 -24.30 -16.27 23.28
CA ASP A 65 -25.19 -15.39 22.53
C ASP A 65 -24.52 -14.08 22.10
N VAL A 66 -23.21 -13.96 22.33
CA VAL A 66 -22.42 -12.78 21.95
C VAL A 66 -21.28 -13.20 21.05
N THR A 67 -21.15 -12.52 19.91
CA THR A 67 -20.07 -12.74 18.96
C THR A 67 -19.46 -11.41 18.53
N ASP A 68 -18.13 -11.32 18.58
CA ASP A 68 -17.41 -10.27 17.90
C ASP A 68 -17.37 -10.62 16.39
N TYR A 69 -18.15 -9.89 15.60
CA TYR A 69 -18.29 -10.17 14.17
C TYR A 69 -17.06 -9.71 13.40
N ASP A 70 -16.32 -8.74 13.94
CA ASP A 70 -15.12 -8.20 13.30
C ASP A 70 -13.82 -8.83 13.79
N LEU A 71 -13.91 -10.04 14.34
CA LEU A 71 -12.75 -10.82 14.76
C LEU A 71 -12.04 -11.43 13.53
N ILE A 72 -11.50 -10.53 12.67
CA ILE A 72 -10.71 -10.87 11.48
C ILE A 72 -9.22 -10.82 11.79
N PHE A 73 -8.38 -11.29 10.87
CA PHE A 73 -6.93 -11.39 11.12
C PHE A 73 -6.24 -10.04 11.37
N ALA A 74 -6.72 -8.98 10.72
CA ALA A 74 -6.19 -7.62 10.91
C ALA A 74 -6.44 -7.08 12.33
N ASN A 75 -7.50 -7.56 13.00
CA ASN A 75 -7.91 -7.10 14.33
C ASN A 75 -7.34 -7.97 15.47
N ILE A 76 -6.36 -8.80 15.19
CA ILE A 76 -5.67 -9.65 16.19
C ILE A 76 -4.18 -9.34 16.16
N LEU A 77 -3.65 -8.82 17.26
CA LEU A 77 -2.21 -8.66 17.46
C LEU A 77 -1.60 -9.92 18.05
N VAL A 78 -0.43 -10.28 17.55
CA VAL A 78 0.35 -11.43 18.03
C VAL A 78 1.68 -10.96 18.57
N LYS A 79 1.97 -11.30 19.82
CA LYS A 79 3.24 -11.05 20.49
C LYS A 79 3.57 -12.22 21.42
N ASP A 80 4.73 -12.84 21.26
CA ASP A 80 5.20 -13.96 22.09
C ASP A 80 4.14 -15.07 22.22
N ASP A 81 3.55 -15.53 21.09
CA ASP A 81 2.45 -16.50 21.01
C ASP A 81 1.15 -16.10 21.72
N ARG A 82 1.04 -14.86 22.17
CA ARG A 82 -0.19 -14.31 22.74
C ARG A 82 -0.97 -13.55 21.70
N PHE A 83 -2.28 -13.76 21.72
CA PHE A 83 -3.24 -13.16 20.79
C PHE A 83 -4.07 -12.12 21.53
N THR A 84 -4.06 -10.89 21.06
CA THR A 84 -4.82 -9.79 21.64
C THR A 84 -5.75 -9.21 20.58
N VAL A 85 -7.05 -9.23 20.86
CA VAL A 85 -8.07 -8.61 20.00
C VAL A 85 -8.04 -7.11 20.20
N ILE A 86 -8.00 -6.40 19.10
CA ILE A 86 -8.19 -4.96 19.00
C ILE A 86 -9.43 -4.70 18.14
N ASP A 87 -10.00 -3.50 18.22
CA ASP A 87 -11.10 -3.08 17.35
C ASP A 87 -12.31 -4.02 17.34
N TYR A 88 -12.89 -4.22 18.53
CA TYR A 88 -14.04 -5.13 18.76
C TYR A 88 -15.39 -4.40 18.86
N GLU A 89 -15.53 -3.27 18.17
CA GLU A 89 -16.74 -2.43 18.24
C GLU A 89 -17.98 -3.10 17.62
N TRP A 90 -17.75 -4.08 16.73
CA TRP A 90 -18.84 -4.81 16.06
C TRP A 90 -19.23 -6.09 16.80
N THR A 91 -19.29 -6.00 18.12
CA THR A 91 -19.81 -7.08 18.95
C THR A 91 -21.35 -7.15 18.80
N MET A 92 -21.83 -8.32 18.42
CA MET A 92 -23.27 -8.58 18.20
C MET A 92 -23.82 -9.44 19.32
N GLU A 93 -25.06 -9.14 19.76
CA GLU A 93 -25.86 -10.02 20.62
C GLU A 93 -26.52 -11.11 19.76
N GLU A 94 -25.70 -11.92 19.12
CA GLU A 94 -26.12 -12.99 18.21
C GLU A 94 -25.09 -14.13 18.26
N LYS A 95 -25.61 -15.37 18.23
CA LYS A 95 -24.77 -16.55 18.10
C LYS A 95 -24.38 -16.75 16.64
N ILE A 96 -23.09 -16.55 16.33
CA ILE A 96 -22.51 -16.81 15.02
C ILE A 96 -21.57 -18.01 15.14
N SER A 97 -21.69 -18.95 14.21
CA SER A 97 -20.90 -20.17 14.24
C SER A 97 -19.42 -19.90 13.97
N THR A 98 -18.55 -20.76 14.51
CA THR A 98 -17.11 -20.74 14.20
C THR A 98 -16.84 -20.83 12.71
N LYS A 99 -17.62 -21.62 11.97
CA LYS A 99 -17.51 -21.74 10.51
C LYS A 99 -17.74 -20.40 9.81
N GLU A 100 -18.79 -19.69 10.19
CA GLU A 100 -19.13 -18.39 9.58
C GLU A 100 -18.09 -17.33 9.90
N SER A 101 -17.66 -17.25 11.18
CA SER A 101 -16.60 -16.31 11.58
C SER A 101 -15.29 -16.59 10.84
N ALA A 102 -14.91 -17.87 10.69
CA ALA A 102 -13.73 -18.27 9.97
C ALA A 102 -13.82 -17.97 8.46
N PHE A 103 -14.99 -18.24 7.87
CA PHE A 103 -15.23 -17.92 6.47
C PHE A 103 -15.10 -16.42 6.24
N ARG A 104 -15.74 -15.60 7.09
CA ARG A 104 -15.67 -14.14 6.97
C ARG A 104 -14.23 -13.64 7.06
N ALA A 105 -13.45 -14.12 8.03
CA ALA A 105 -12.06 -13.71 8.17
C ALA A 105 -11.22 -14.01 6.92
N ILE A 106 -11.35 -15.21 6.34
CA ILE A 106 -10.67 -15.59 5.09
C ILE A 106 -11.20 -14.78 3.91
N TYR A 107 -12.51 -14.57 3.82
CA TYR A 107 -13.13 -13.82 2.74
C TYR A 107 -12.66 -12.37 2.72
N CYS A 108 -12.70 -11.68 3.86
CA CYS A 108 -12.15 -10.33 4.01
C CYS A 108 -10.66 -10.29 3.68
N TYR A 109 -9.89 -11.24 4.20
CA TYR A 109 -8.46 -11.35 3.93
C TYR A 109 -8.14 -11.41 2.44
N ILE A 110 -8.87 -12.22 1.66
CA ILE A 110 -8.65 -12.34 0.21
C ILE A 110 -9.07 -11.06 -0.52
N LEU A 111 -10.18 -10.42 -0.11
CA LEU A 111 -10.70 -9.24 -0.79
C LEU A 111 -9.78 -8.00 -0.69
N GLU A 112 -8.98 -7.91 0.37
CA GLU A 112 -8.15 -6.73 0.63
C GLU A 112 -6.92 -6.64 -0.27
N GLU A 113 -6.36 -7.79 -0.70
CA GLU A 113 -5.15 -7.79 -1.50
C GLU A 113 -5.16 -8.87 -2.60
N GLU A 114 -4.97 -8.45 -3.87
CA GLU A 114 -4.99 -9.33 -5.05
C GLU A 114 -3.98 -10.50 -4.96
N ARG A 115 -2.81 -10.29 -4.36
CA ARG A 115 -1.79 -11.34 -4.20
C ARG A 115 -2.25 -12.50 -3.32
N ARG A 116 -3.26 -12.30 -2.48
CA ARG A 116 -3.86 -13.32 -1.61
C ARG A 116 -4.79 -14.28 -2.36
N ASN A 117 -5.15 -13.97 -3.63
CA ASN A 117 -5.93 -14.85 -4.50
C ASN A 117 -5.23 -16.18 -4.84
N LYS A 118 -3.93 -16.33 -4.52
CA LYS A 118 -3.23 -17.61 -4.64
C LYS A 118 -3.64 -18.63 -3.56
N LEU A 119 -4.35 -18.18 -2.53
CA LEU A 119 -4.85 -19.06 -1.47
C LEU A 119 -5.91 -20.03 -2.03
N ASP A 120 -5.74 -21.31 -1.76
CA ASP A 120 -6.70 -22.34 -2.14
C ASP A 120 -7.93 -22.29 -1.24
N LEU A 121 -8.92 -21.51 -1.68
CA LEU A 121 -10.18 -21.31 -0.94
C LEU A 121 -10.98 -22.62 -0.83
N ASP A 122 -10.96 -23.47 -1.85
CA ASP A 122 -11.67 -24.75 -1.83
C ASP A 122 -11.11 -25.69 -0.75
N ARG A 123 -9.78 -25.69 -0.59
CA ARG A 123 -9.11 -26.43 0.49
C ARG A 123 -9.56 -25.94 1.86
N ILE A 124 -9.67 -24.62 2.05
CA ILE A 124 -10.12 -24.02 3.31
C ILE A 124 -11.60 -24.35 3.57
N MET A 125 -12.46 -24.19 2.56
CA MET A 125 -13.88 -24.55 2.70
C MET A 125 -14.07 -26.03 3.05
N ASN A 126 -13.31 -26.91 2.42
CA ASN A 126 -13.32 -28.34 2.74
C ASN A 126 -12.85 -28.62 4.18
N LYS A 127 -11.78 -27.94 4.65
CA LYS A 127 -11.27 -28.03 6.02
C LYS A 127 -12.32 -27.60 7.04
N LEU A 128 -13.06 -26.55 6.75
CA LEU A 128 -14.12 -26.01 7.60
C LEU A 128 -15.46 -26.74 7.43
N HIS A 129 -15.56 -27.70 6.51
CA HIS A 129 -16.81 -28.37 6.15
C HIS A 129 -17.92 -27.37 5.77
N ILE A 130 -17.58 -26.35 4.99
CA ILE A 130 -18.50 -25.35 4.47
C ILE A 130 -19.00 -25.79 3.10
N THR A 131 -20.31 -25.87 2.95
CA THR A 131 -20.95 -26.16 1.66
C THR A 131 -21.01 -24.90 0.81
N GLN A 132 -21.22 -25.06 -0.50
CA GLN A 132 -21.37 -23.94 -1.41
C GLN A 132 -22.55 -23.02 -1.02
N GLN A 133 -23.64 -23.62 -0.54
CA GLN A 133 -24.81 -22.88 -0.08
C GLN A 133 -24.49 -22.04 1.17
N GLU A 134 -23.81 -22.62 2.17
CA GLU A 134 -23.37 -21.88 3.36
C GLU A 134 -22.44 -20.71 2.98
N ALA A 135 -21.51 -20.94 2.04
CA ALA A 135 -20.61 -19.90 1.58
C ALA A 135 -21.35 -18.72 0.91
N GLU A 136 -22.42 -18.99 0.16
CA GLU A 136 -23.28 -17.96 -0.43
C GLU A 136 -24.08 -17.18 0.63
N GLU A 137 -24.61 -17.89 1.63
CA GLU A 137 -25.29 -17.29 2.77
C GLU A 137 -24.37 -16.37 3.57
N TYR A 138 -23.13 -16.81 3.84
CA TYR A 138 -22.13 -16.03 4.58
C TYR A 138 -21.68 -14.78 3.80
N ARG A 139 -21.49 -14.90 2.48
CA ARG A 139 -21.21 -13.72 1.61
C ARG A 139 -22.33 -12.71 1.65
N SER A 140 -23.58 -13.18 1.53
CA SER A 140 -24.76 -12.30 1.57
C SER A 140 -24.89 -11.59 2.91
N ARG A 141 -24.56 -12.26 4.01
CA ARG A 141 -24.54 -11.65 5.35
C ARG A 141 -23.43 -10.59 5.47
N GLU A 142 -22.24 -10.87 4.95
CA GLU A 142 -21.15 -9.89 4.92
C GLU A 142 -21.52 -8.67 4.09
N GLU A 143 -22.11 -8.82 2.91
CA GLU A 143 -22.59 -7.71 2.09
C GLU A 143 -23.62 -6.86 2.83
N ALA A 144 -24.57 -7.51 3.54
CA ALA A 144 -25.57 -6.83 4.35
C ALA A 144 -24.93 -6.08 5.54
N PHE A 145 -23.94 -6.67 6.17
CA PHE A 145 -23.16 -6.06 7.24
C PHE A 145 -22.40 -4.84 6.73
N GLN A 146 -21.64 -4.97 5.64
CA GLN A 146 -20.92 -3.84 5.03
C GLN A 146 -21.87 -2.71 4.66
N LYS A 147 -23.02 -3.02 4.11
CA LYS A 147 -24.04 -2.01 3.79
C LYS A 147 -24.60 -1.33 5.04
N LYS A 148 -24.71 -2.05 6.16
CA LYS A 148 -25.14 -1.48 7.44
C LYS A 148 -24.06 -0.57 8.04
N VAL A 149 -22.80 -1.01 8.02
CA VAL A 149 -21.63 -0.31 8.57
C VAL A 149 -21.35 0.95 7.78
N THR A 150 -21.29 0.84 6.45
CA THR A 150 -21.07 1.98 5.56
C THR A 150 -22.29 2.90 5.49
N GLY A 151 -23.48 2.41 5.87
CA GLY A 151 -24.71 3.17 5.95
C GLY A 151 -25.08 3.83 4.63
N LYS A 152 -25.42 5.13 4.70
CA LYS A 152 -25.61 5.98 3.52
C LYS A 152 -24.30 6.52 2.95
N HIS A 153 -23.17 6.06 3.46
CA HIS A 153 -21.89 6.47 2.92
C HIS A 153 -21.76 5.96 1.49
N LYS A 154 -21.31 6.84 0.64
CA LYS A 154 -20.97 6.50 -0.73
C LYS A 154 -19.86 5.47 -0.73
N SER A 155 -19.92 4.49 -1.59
CA SER A 155 -18.80 3.58 -1.82
C SER A 155 -17.51 4.37 -2.12
N MET A 156 -16.36 3.80 -1.87
CA MET A 156 -15.08 4.47 -2.23
C MET A 156 -15.04 4.86 -3.70
N GLY A 157 -15.70 4.09 -4.57
CA GLY A 157 -15.90 4.44 -5.99
C GLY A 157 -16.72 5.70 -6.19
N GLU A 158 -17.85 5.83 -5.48
CA GLU A 158 -18.73 7.01 -5.53
C GLU A 158 -18.08 8.23 -4.88
N ILE A 159 -17.33 8.04 -3.77
CA ILE A 159 -16.56 9.11 -3.13
C ILE A 159 -15.49 9.60 -4.11
N ARG A 160 -14.74 8.71 -4.73
CA ARG A 160 -13.73 9.05 -5.75
C ARG A 160 -14.35 9.78 -6.93
N ALA A 161 -15.48 9.29 -7.43
CA ALA A 161 -16.21 9.95 -8.52
C ALA A 161 -16.74 11.33 -8.10
N GLY A 162 -17.23 11.47 -6.85
CA GLY A 162 -17.81 12.72 -6.32
C GLY A 162 -16.78 13.79 -5.96
N ILE A 163 -15.57 13.40 -5.56
CA ILE A 163 -14.46 14.33 -5.25
C ILE A 163 -13.78 14.80 -6.53
N GLY A 164 -14.09 14.20 -7.69
CA GLY A 164 -13.38 14.50 -8.92
C GLY A 164 -11.91 14.12 -8.88
N THR A 165 -11.52 13.32 -7.89
CA THR A 165 -10.18 12.79 -7.80
C THR A 165 -9.99 11.81 -8.93
N TYR A 166 -9.19 12.22 -9.87
CA TYR A 166 -8.57 11.29 -10.79
C TYR A 166 -7.96 10.16 -9.95
N CYS A 167 -8.39 8.93 -10.21
CA CYS A 167 -7.58 7.79 -9.80
C CYS A 167 -6.19 8.07 -10.35
N ILE A 168 -5.25 8.34 -9.48
CA ILE A 168 -3.87 8.46 -9.88
C ILE A 168 -3.47 7.05 -10.31
N ASP A 169 -3.54 6.81 -11.61
CA ASP A 169 -2.93 5.63 -12.19
C ASP A 169 -1.44 5.75 -11.91
N VAL A 170 -0.98 5.02 -10.89
CA VAL A 170 0.42 5.07 -10.45
C VAL A 170 1.35 4.72 -11.61
N LYS A 171 0.91 3.82 -12.52
CA LYS A 171 1.66 3.50 -13.74
C LYS A 171 1.71 4.69 -14.69
N LYS A 172 0.61 5.43 -14.80
CA LYS A 172 0.54 6.65 -15.64
C LYS A 172 1.31 7.80 -14.99
N LEU A 173 1.25 7.92 -13.66
CA LEU A 173 2.04 8.90 -12.91
C LEU A 173 3.54 8.59 -13.04
N ALA A 174 3.95 7.34 -12.81
CA ALA A 174 5.34 6.90 -12.95
C ALA A 174 5.83 7.09 -14.40
N LYS A 175 4.99 6.78 -15.40
CA LYS A 175 5.30 6.99 -16.81
C LYS A 175 5.39 8.46 -17.16
N GLY A 176 4.49 9.29 -16.60
CA GLY A 176 4.53 10.74 -16.75
C GLY A 176 5.74 11.37 -16.07
N HIS A 177 6.15 10.87 -14.92
CA HIS A 177 7.34 11.32 -14.20
C HIS A 177 8.63 10.91 -14.95
N LEU A 178 8.70 9.67 -15.43
CA LEU A 178 9.80 9.22 -16.29
C LEU A 178 9.89 10.05 -17.59
N GLN A 179 8.75 10.34 -18.24
CA GLN A 179 8.72 11.18 -19.42
C GLN A 179 9.21 12.60 -19.10
N LYS A 180 8.77 13.17 -17.98
CA LYS A 180 9.25 14.49 -17.54
C LYS A 180 10.77 14.51 -17.32
N ILE A 181 11.33 13.49 -16.65
CA ILE A 181 12.77 13.35 -16.45
C ILE A 181 13.50 13.25 -17.81
N LEU A 182 12.96 12.49 -18.75
CA LEU A 182 13.55 12.35 -20.08
C LEU A 182 13.49 13.68 -20.86
N ASP A 183 12.36 14.40 -20.77
CA ASP A 183 12.14 15.67 -21.45
C ASP A 183 12.97 16.83 -20.88
N GLU A 184 13.46 16.70 -19.65
CA GLU A 184 14.26 17.71 -18.94
C GLU A 184 15.77 17.40 -18.92
N ARG A 185 16.22 16.36 -19.63
CA ARG A 185 17.64 16.05 -19.73
C ARG A 185 18.39 17.07 -20.59
N ILE A 186 19.55 17.46 -20.11
CA ILE A 186 20.44 18.33 -20.83
C ILE A 186 21.28 17.51 -21.79
N GLN A 187 21.26 17.85 -23.08
CA GLN A 187 22.10 17.23 -24.10
C GLN A 187 23.20 18.18 -24.53
N VAL A 188 24.43 17.71 -24.60
CA VAL A 188 25.59 18.48 -25.02
C VAL A 188 26.16 17.89 -26.30
N TYR A 189 26.29 18.70 -27.32
CA TYR A 189 26.93 18.38 -28.60
C TYR A 189 28.32 18.98 -28.68
N ARG A 190 29.30 18.22 -29.15
CA ARG A 190 30.67 18.66 -29.36
C ARG A 190 30.97 18.72 -30.86
N ASP A 191 31.41 19.86 -31.33
CA ASP A 191 31.91 20.02 -32.71
C ASP A 191 33.44 19.93 -32.72
N PHE A 192 33.95 18.97 -33.45
CA PHE A 192 35.37 18.78 -33.70
C PHE A 192 35.83 19.40 -35.03
N GLY A 193 34.98 20.17 -35.70
CA GLY A 193 35.24 20.85 -36.95
C GLY A 193 34.42 20.35 -38.14
N GLU A 194 33.53 19.39 -37.91
CA GLU A 194 32.61 18.83 -38.92
C GLU A 194 31.15 19.22 -38.67
N GLY A 195 30.89 20.06 -37.67
CA GLY A 195 29.58 20.46 -37.21
C GLY A 195 29.03 19.57 -36.10
N PHE A 196 27.84 19.91 -35.61
CA PHE A 196 27.17 19.15 -34.53
C PHE A 196 26.48 17.90 -35.09
N SER A 197 26.62 16.77 -34.41
CA SER A 197 25.99 15.50 -34.75
C SER A 197 25.58 14.72 -33.50
N GLU A 198 24.57 13.85 -33.63
CA GLU A 198 24.14 12.94 -32.54
C GLU A 198 25.26 12.00 -32.08
N GLN A 199 26.20 11.65 -32.98
CA GLN A 199 27.32 10.78 -32.65
C GLN A 199 28.31 11.43 -31.69
N ASN A 200 28.35 12.77 -31.67
CA ASN A 200 29.21 13.60 -30.85
C ASN A 200 28.41 14.33 -29.77
N SER A 201 27.30 13.71 -29.31
CA SER A 201 26.49 14.24 -28.23
C SER A 201 26.40 13.25 -27.06
N GLU A 202 26.11 13.78 -25.91
CA GLU A 202 25.82 13.00 -24.71
C GLU A 202 24.78 13.72 -23.87
N TYR A 203 23.98 12.91 -23.14
CA TYR A 203 23.11 13.43 -22.10
C TYR A 203 23.90 13.56 -20.80
N LEU A 204 23.82 14.70 -20.16
CA LEU A 204 24.44 14.88 -18.86
C LEU A 204 23.63 14.15 -17.80
N PRO A 205 24.29 13.54 -16.80
CA PRO A 205 23.59 12.98 -15.66
C PRO A 205 22.83 14.07 -14.92
N ASP A 206 21.75 13.69 -14.24
CA ASP A 206 20.90 14.61 -13.47
C ASP A 206 21.76 15.51 -12.59
N VAL A 207 21.73 16.79 -12.89
CA VAL A 207 22.44 17.80 -12.11
C VAL A 207 21.40 18.50 -11.26
N TYR A 208 21.54 18.36 -9.96
CA TYR A 208 20.67 19.03 -9.00
C TYR A 208 21.26 20.39 -8.66
N ALA A 209 20.44 21.38 -8.84
CA ALA A 209 20.60 22.67 -8.23
C ALA A 209 19.28 23.08 -7.57
N ASP A 210 19.27 24.12 -6.78
CA ASP A 210 18.07 24.64 -6.10
C ASP A 210 16.88 24.79 -7.05
N GLU A 211 15.67 24.87 -6.51
CA GLU A 211 14.36 24.71 -7.17
C GLU A 211 14.22 25.37 -8.56
N ASP A 212 15.04 26.36 -8.91
CA ASP A 212 14.96 27.13 -10.17
C ASP A 212 16.29 27.26 -10.94
N THR A 213 17.40 26.74 -10.44
CA THR A 213 18.73 26.94 -11.07
C THR A 213 19.44 25.60 -11.26
N ILE A 214 19.97 25.38 -12.46
CA ILE A 214 20.77 24.20 -12.80
C ILE A 214 22.20 24.62 -13.05
N GLU A 215 23.16 24.01 -12.36
CA GLU A 215 24.59 24.18 -12.61
C GLU A 215 25.16 22.91 -13.23
N VAL A 216 25.88 23.02 -14.34
CA VAL A 216 26.44 21.88 -15.05
C VAL A 216 27.90 22.10 -15.38
N ASP A 217 28.71 21.09 -15.07
CA ASP A 217 30.09 21.00 -15.53
C ASP A 217 30.16 20.17 -16.81
N ILE A 218 30.68 20.77 -17.89
CA ILE A 218 30.85 20.11 -19.18
C ILE A 218 32.34 19.90 -19.47
N PRO A 219 32.86 18.69 -19.18
CA PRO A 219 34.26 18.40 -19.48
C PRO A 219 34.45 18.26 -20.99
N PHE A 220 35.50 18.93 -21.53
CA PHE A 220 35.91 18.77 -22.92
C PHE A 220 37.41 18.96 -23.08
N ASP A 221 37.96 18.35 -24.10
CA ASP A 221 39.38 18.48 -24.44
C ASP A 221 39.64 19.62 -25.46
N GLY A 222 40.91 19.92 -25.70
CA GLY A 222 41.32 21.01 -26.59
C GLY A 222 41.02 20.81 -28.08
N ASN A 223 40.42 19.69 -28.49
CA ASN A 223 40.03 19.41 -29.88
C ASN A 223 38.60 19.88 -30.19
N VAL A 224 37.81 20.21 -29.18
CA VAL A 224 36.45 20.73 -29.34
C VAL A 224 36.52 22.19 -29.78
N ARG A 225 35.88 22.49 -30.92
CA ARG A 225 35.84 23.85 -31.52
C ARG A 225 34.60 24.64 -31.05
N ALA A 226 33.50 23.93 -30.86
CA ALA A 226 32.25 24.54 -30.40
C ALA A 226 31.44 23.55 -29.56
N LEU A 227 30.69 24.09 -28.63
CA LEU A 227 29.71 23.36 -27.83
C LEU A 227 28.30 23.91 -28.12
N ARG A 228 27.33 23.00 -28.25
CA ARG A 228 25.91 23.32 -28.24
C ARG A 228 25.30 22.60 -27.06
N VAL A 229 24.54 23.33 -26.27
CA VAL A 229 23.83 22.80 -25.10
C VAL A 229 22.34 22.91 -25.36
N ASP A 230 21.67 21.76 -25.40
CA ASP A 230 20.22 21.68 -25.49
C ASP A 230 19.69 21.41 -24.09
N PRO A 231 19.02 22.38 -23.44
CA PRO A 231 18.70 22.33 -22.04
C PRO A 231 17.52 21.39 -21.69
N ALA A 232 16.77 20.97 -22.72
CA ALA A 232 15.67 20.02 -22.60
C ALA A 232 15.25 19.47 -23.96
N ASP A 233 14.63 18.31 -24.01
CA ASP A 233 14.04 17.70 -25.22
C ASP A 233 12.65 18.27 -25.57
N ARG A 234 12.23 19.37 -24.94
CA ARG A 234 10.94 20.05 -25.17
C ARG A 234 11.12 21.55 -25.29
N SER A 235 10.11 22.22 -25.83
CA SER A 235 10.11 23.69 -25.85
C SER A 235 10.12 24.26 -24.45
N CYS A 236 11.14 25.01 -24.10
CA CYS A 236 11.31 25.65 -22.80
C CYS A 236 11.88 27.06 -22.95
N ILE A 237 11.77 27.86 -21.91
CA ILE A 237 12.43 29.17 -21.79
C ILE A 237 13.54 28.97 -20.76
N VAL A 238 14.77 29.24 -21.22
CA VAL A 238 15.97 29.14 -20.40
C VAL A 238 16.59 30.50 -20.25
N ARG A 239 16.96 30.86 -19.04
CA ARG A 239 17.77 32.02 -18.73
C ARG A 239 19.16 31.54 -18.35
N MET A 240 20.16 31.95 -19.14
CA MET A 240 21.55 31.66 -18.81
C MET A 240 22.08 32.76 -17.90
N GLU A 241 22.50 32.41 -16.70
CA GLU A 241 22.96 33.39 -15.70
C GLU A 241 24.47 33.62 -15.81
N GLU A 242 25.23 32.54 -15.95
CA GLU A 242 26.68 32.59 -16.02
C GLU A 242 27.24 31.42 -16.81
N VAL A 243 28.33 31.69 -17.55
CA VAL A 243 29.17 30.67 -18.18
C VAL A 243 30.61 30.90 -17.78
N LEU A 244 31.22 29.85 -17.26
CA LEU A 244 32.64 29.85 -16.89
C LEU A 244 33.43 28.91 -17.81
N LEU A 245 34.52 29.38 -18.35
CA LEU A 245 35.49 28.56 -19.07
C LEU A 245 36.79 28.47 -18.24
N ASN A 246 37.10 27.31 -17.73
CA ASN A 246 38.25 27.10 -16.83
C ASN A 246 38.28 28.14 -15.68
N GLY A 247 37.12 28.41 -15.07
CA GLY A 247 36.99 29.38 -13.98
C GLY A 247 36.97 30.85 -14.38
N SER A 248 37.06 31.17 -15.67
CA SER A 248 36.98 32.54 -16.19
C SER A 248 35.62 32.79 -16.81
N ARG A 249 34.97 33.90 -16.43
CA ARG A 249 33.65 34.27 -16.96
C ARG A 249 33.71 34.59 -18.47
N VAL A 250 32.84 33.94 -19.21
CA VAL A 250 32.68 34.19 -20.67
C VAL A 250 31.60 35.25 -20.87
N GLN A 251 31.90 36.28 -21.69
CA GLN A 251 30.89 37.22 -22.13
C GLN A 251 30.05 36.57 -23.24
N LEU A 252 28.75 36.41 -22.95
CA LEU A 252 27.80 35.94 -23.96
C LEU A 252 27.43 37.15 -24.84
N SER A 253 27.51 37.00 -26.14
CA SER A 253 26.95 37.98 -27.10
C SER A 253 25.49 37.63 -27.35
N ASP A 254 24.63 38.65 -27.36
CA ASP A 254 23.24 38.54 -27.80
C ASP A 254 23.11 37.98 -29.23
#